data_c5c90e66ec2ab2475d168b4782295230
#
_entry.id   c5c90e66ec2ab2475d168b4782295230
#
_cell.length_a   1.000
_cell.length_b   1.000
_cell.length_c   1.000
_cell.angle_alpha   90.00
_cell.angle_beta   90.00
_cell.angle_gamma   90.00
#
_symmetry.space_group_name_H-M   'P 1'
#
loop_
_entity.id
_entity.type
_entity.pdbx_description
1 polymer ?
#
loop_
_entity_poly.entity_id
_entity_poly.type
_entity_poly.pdbx_seq_one_letter_code
_entity_poly.pdbx_strand_id
1 'polypeptide(L)'
;MLLVGYLVFVGKISIGSVFAFVSYSSYVTRPVNSLIDLRMHFASVKPSAERLYTFLNMEEERSGSKRVEKEISPILEFKNVRFQYTKDREVLKKVSFKLEPGEKVAIIGKNGSGKSTILELLLRFYEPEEGEILCNGENIKVLKLSEYRSLFSVVSQKSALFLGDIVQNIDLEGKADRQKLNEVLRKSGVKKYLQRFPEKEKTQIGDDGAFLSGGERQKLVVARALLKDAPVMLFDEASSGFDVEANEYLYKIITEEMPEKSVIFITHHYDKLEKFDKVYLVKDGFLTEVRTGKM
;
A
#
# COMPACT_ATOMS: atom_id res chain seq x y z
N MET A 1 30.33 -42.24 35.95
CA MET A 1 29.74 -43.58 36.03
C MET A 1 30.73 -44.68 36.38
N LEU A 2 31.90 -44.86 35.73
CA LEU A 2 32.89 -45.93 36.04
C LEU A 2 33.42 -45.85 37.49
N LEU A 3 33.77 -44.69 38.04
CA LEU A 3 34.23 -44.53 39.41
C LEU A 3 33.16 -44.92 40.44
N VAL A 4 31.91 -44.57 40.21
CA VAL A 4 30.78 -44.93 41.09
C VAL A 4 30.56 -46.42 41.09
N GLY A 5 30.60 -47.06 39.88
CA GLY A 5 30.53 -48.53 39.76
C GLY A 5 31.64 -49.26 40.53
N TYR A 6 32.89 -48.77 40.47
CA TYR A 6 34.02 -49.28 41.23
C TYR A 6 33.83 -49.15 42.76
N LEU A 7 33.34 -47.99 43.23
CA LEU A 7 33.08 -47.77 44.65
C LEU A 7 31.96 -48.64 45.22
N VAL A 8 30.96 -48.97 44.41
CA VAL A 8 29.91 -49.95 44.76
C VAL A 8 30.48 -51.35 44.82
N PHE A 9 31.30 -51.74 43.84
CA PHE A 9 31.92 -53.06 43.77
C PHE A 9 32.85 -53.33 44.96
N VAL A 10 33.60 -52.34 45.42
CA VAL A 10 34.49 -52.42 46.59
C VAL A 10 33.70 -52.30 47.91
N GLY A 11 32.37 -52.18 47.87
CA GLY A 11 31.51 -52.09 49.05
C GLY A 11 31.57 -50.81 49.85
N LYS A 12 32.17 -49.73 49.28
CA LYS A 12 32.30 -48.43 49.96
C LYS A 12 31.01 -47.59 49.87
N ILE A 13 30.17 -47.87 48.90
CA ILE A 13 28.89 -47.15 48.70
C ILE A 13 27.82 -48.17 48.40
N SER A 14 26.61 -48.05 48.97
CA SER A 14 25.49 -48.91 48.66
C SER A 14 24.82 -48.49 47.32
N ILE A 15 24.22 -49.42 46.60
CA ILE A 15 23.43 -49.15 45.40
C ILE A 15 22.31 -48.12 45.73
N GLY A 16 21.67 -48.23 46.90
CA GLY A 16 20.65 -47.31 47.35
C GLY A 16 21.14 -45.86 47.51
N SER A 17 22.40 -45.68 48.00
CA SER A 17 22.99 -44.35 48.07
C SER A 17 23.24 -43.73 46.72
N VAL A 18 23.57 -44.50 45.69
CA VAL A 18 23.70 -44.02 44.31
C VAL A 18 22.38 -43.56 43.75
N PHE A 19 21.32 -44.32 43.94
CA PHE A 19 19.96 -43.95 43.54
C PHE A 19 19.49 -42.67 44.27
N ALA A 20 19.73 -42.59 45.59
CA ALA A 20 19.36 -41.40 46.35
C ALA A 20 20.12 -40.19 45.83
N PHE A 21 21.43 -40.28 45.57
CA PHE A 21 22.24 -39.19 45.05
C PHE A 21 21.76 -38.72 43.68
N VAL A 22 21.47 -39.64 42.73
CA VAL A 22 20.96 -39.30 41.42
C VAL A 22 19.57 -38.61 41.52
N SER A 23 18.71 -39.13 42.40
CA SER A 23 17.41 -38.53 42.65
C SER A 23 17.53 -37.10 43.19
N TYR A 24 18.35 -36.89 44.25
CA TYR A 24 18.57 -35.56 44.82
C TYR A 24 19.25 -34.61 43.84
N SER A 25 20.22 -35.08 43.03
CA SER A 25 20.83 -34.28 41.99
C SER A 25 19.82 -33.70 41.03
N SER A 26 18.76 -34.53 40.67
CA SER A 26 17.70 -34.04 39.78
C SER A 26 16.83 -32.92 40.39
N TYR A 27 16.66 -32.89 41.70
CA TYR A 27 15.95 -31.80 42.39
C TYR A 27 16.71 -30.48 42.33
N VAL A 28 18.04 -30.51 42.18
CA VAL A 28 18.88 -29.31 42.03
C VAL A 28 18.99 -28.90 40.55
N THR A 29 19.20 -29.89 39.66
CA THR A 29 19.45 -29.58 38.24
C THR A 29 18.19 -29.12 37.51
N ARG A 30 17.00 -29.65 37.84
CA ARG A 30 15.75 -29.24 37.22
C ARG A 30 15.45 -27.73 37.38
N PRO A 31 15.46 -27.15 38.60
CA PRO A 31 15.23 -25.70 38.75
C PRO A 31 16.26 -24.85 38.01
N VAL A 32 17.55 -25.29 38.01
CA VAL A 32 18.61 -24.56 37.31
C VAL A 32 18.33 -24.54 35.78
N ASN A 33 17.98 -25.69 35.20
CA ASN A 33 17.61 -25.75 33.80
C ASN A 33 16.34 -24.90 33.49
N SER A 34 15.34 -24.95 34.38
CA SER A 34 14.14 -24.10 34.23
C SER A 34 14.46 -22.60 34.24
N LEU A 35 15.44 -22.17 35.02
CA LEU A 35 15.92 -20.76 35.02
C LEU A 35 16.61 -20.40 33.68
N ILE A 36 17.40 -21.33 33.14
CA ILE A 36 18.05 -21.14 31.84
C ILE A 36 16.98 -21.06 30.73
N ASP A 37 16.01 -21.97 30.74
CA ASP A 37 14.90 -22.00 29.78
C ASP A 37 14.06 -20.73 29.88
N LEU A 38 13.80 -20.24 31.07
CA LEU A 38 13.07 -18.99 31.30
C LEU A 38 13.80 -17.80 30.64
N ARG A 39 15.15 -17.73 30.79
CA ARG A 39 15.94 -16.68 30.12
C ARG A 39 15.81 -16.76 28.58
N MET A 40 15.80 -17.96 28.01
CA MET A 40 15.62 -18.18 26.58
C MET A 40 14.22 -17.77 26.14
N HIS A 41 13.18 -18.10 26.90
CA HIS A 41 11.82 -17.65 26.65
C HIS A 41 11.69 -16.12 26.67
N PHE A 42 12.26 -15.45 27.66
CA PHE A 42 12.29 -13.98 27.67
C PHE A 42 13.02 -13.39 26.47
N ALA A 43 14.14 -13.98 26.07
CA ALA A 43 14.87 -13.52 24.89
C ALA A 43 14.06 -13.67 23.59
N SER A 44 13.23 -14.69 23.48
CA SER A 44 12.36 -14.92 22.31
C SER A 44 11.12 -14.02 22.29
N VAL A 45 10.56 -13.69 23.46
CA VAL A 45 9.35 -12.86 23.60
C VAL A 45 9.65 -11.37 23.47
N LYS A 46 10.83 -10.93 23.95
CA LYS A 46 11.23 -9.52 23.98
C LYS A 46 11.07 -8.79 22.61
N PRO A 47 11.55 -9.33 21.46
CA PRO A 47 11.40 -8.66 20.17
C PRO A 47 9.92 -8.50 19.76
N SER A 48 9.08 -9.48 20.08
CA SER A 48 7.65 -9.42 19.80
C SER A 48 6.93 -8.36 20.66
N ALA A 49 7.30 -8.30 21.94
CA ALA A 49 6.80 -7.30 22.86
C ALA A 49 7.24 -5.87 22.46
N GLU A 50 8.51 -5.70 22.06
CA GLU A 50 9.02 -4.40 21.55
C GLU A 50 8.27 -3.94 20.29
N ARG A 51 8.01 -4.86 19.34
CA ARG A 51 7.21 -4.54 18.14
C ARG A 51 5.80 -4.13 18.51
N LEU A 52 5.14 -4.87 19.39
CA LEU A 52 3.80 -4.53 19.88
C LEU A 52 3.79 -3.17 20.57
N TYR A 53 4.77 -2.92 21.46
CA TYR A 53 4.90 -1.64 22.15
C TYR A 53 5.13 -0.47 21.18
N THR A 54 6.00 -0.66 20.17
CA THR A 54 6.22 0.34 19.14
C THR A 54 4.92 0.64 18.37
N PHE A 55 4.17 -0.41 18.00
CA PHE A 55 2.89 -0.25 17.31
C PHE A 55 1.84 0.48 18.17
N LEU A 56 1.73 0.13 19.47
CA LEU A 56 0.77 0.76 20.37
C LEU A 56 1.09 2.22 20.69
N ASN A 57 2.36 2.62 20.59
CA ASN A 57 2.79 4.00 20.81
C ASN A 57 2.99 4.80 19.52
N MET A 58 2.56 4.27 18.35
CA MET A 58 2.54 5.07 17.13
C MET A 58 1.55 6.22 17.30
N GLU A 59 1.98 7.40 16.87
CA GLU A 59 1.08 8.56 16.86
C GLU A 59 -0.07 8.32 15.88
N GLU A 60 -1.28 8.59 16.32
CA GLU A 60 -2.45 8.56 15.44
C GLU A 60 -2.39 9.70 14.42
N GLU A 61 -2.86 9.42 13.21
CA GLU A 61 -2.95 10.44 12.17
C GLU A 61 -3.89 11.56 12.60
N ARG A 62 -3.41 12.79 12.53
CA ARG A 62 -4.22 13.96 12.86
C ARG A 62 -5.36 14.13 11.85
N SER A 63 -6.60 14.11 12.32
CA SER A 63 -7.79 14.39 11.52
C SER A 63 -8.30 15.79 11.85
N GLY A 64 -8.63 16.56 10.82
CA GLY A 64 -9.40 17.77 11.00
C GLY A 64 -10.86 17.45 11.34
N SER A 65 -11.64 18.49 11.60
CA SER A 65 -13.06 18.40 11.96
C SER A 65 -14.02 18.80 10.84
N LYS A 66 -13.53 19.52 9.82
CA LYS A 66 -14.36 20.06 8.73
C LYS A 66 -14.76 18.92 7.78
N ARG A 67 -16.05 18.81 7.52
CA ARG A 67 -16.58 17.82 6.55
C ARG A 67 -16.26 18.18 5.13
N VAL A 68 -16.23 17.17 4.27
CA VAL A 68 -16.01 17.33 2.82
C VAL A 68 -17.34 17.09 2.11
N GLU A 69 -17.71 18.00 1.23
CA GLU A 69 -18.83 17.79 0.32
C GLU A 69 -18.46 16.74 -0.74
N LYS A 70 -19.24 15.68 -0.84
CA LYS A 70 -18.92 14.50 -1.67
C LYS A 70 -19.48 14.52 -3.07
N GLU A 71 -20.40 15.45 -3.37
CA GLU A 71 -21.25 15.36 -4.57
C GLU A 71 -20.57 15.84 -5.85
N ILE A 72 -19.43 16.52 -5.78
CA ILE A 72 -18.75 17.11 -6.94
C ILE A 72 -17.26 16.75 -6.89
N SER A 73 -16.68 16.47 -8.07
CA SER A 73 -15.21 16.34 -8.19
C SER A 73 -14.54 17.60 -7.63
N PRO A 74 -13.64 17.46 -6.65
CA PRO A 74 -13.06 18.62 -5.98
C PRO A 74 -12.03 19.32 -6.86
N ILE A 75 -11.89 20.62 -6.64
CA ILE A 75 -10.70 21.37 -7.08
C ILE A 75 -9.56 21.04 -6.10
N LEU A 76 -8.45 20.55 -6.61
CA LEU A 76 -7.25 20.28 -5.83
C LEU A 76 -6.13 21.21 -6.25
N GLU A 77 -5.50 21.90 -5.29
CA GLU A 77 -4.49 22.89 -5.59
C GLU A 77 -3.27 22.74 -4.67
N PHE A 78 -2.08 22.70 -5.26
CA PHE A 78 -0.79 22.80 -4.58
C PHE A 78 -0.30 24.25 -4.70
N LYS A 79 0.06 24.88 -3.59
CA LYS A 79 0.61 26.24 -3.56
C LYS A 79 1.98 26.27 -2.93
N ASN A 80 3.01 26.45 -3.73
CA ASN A 80 4.42 26.59 -3.32
C ASN A 80 4.87 25.48 -2.36
N VAL A 81 4.44 24.25 -2.59
CA VAL A 81 4.71 23.10 -1.72
C VAL A 81 6.17 22.71 -1.78
N ARG A 82 6.82 22.69 -0.60
CA ARG A 82 8.16 22.15 -0.37
C ARG A 82 8.06 20.92 0.51
N PHE A 83 8.87 19.92 0.20
CA PHE A 83 8.87 18.68 0.98
C PHE A 83 10.20 17.93 0.92
N GLN A 84 10.56 17.32 2.05
CA GLN A 84 11.69 16.38 2.19
C GLN A 84 11.31 15.27 3.17
N TYR A 85 11.78 14.03 2.92
CA TYR A 85 11.60 12.93 3.86
C TYR A 85 12.59 12.99 5.01
N THR A 86 13.79 13.49 4.75
CA THR A 86 14.88 13.69 5.72
C THR A 86 15.52 15.04 5.46
N LYS A 87 16.14 15.62 6.49
CA LYS A 87 16.75 16.97 6.42
C LYS A 87 17.84 17.14 5.35
N ASP A 88 18.33 16.05 4.79
CA ASP A 88 19.48 16.09 3.86
C ASP A 88 19.09 16.17 2.39
N ARG A 89 17.82 15.93 2.04
CA ARG A 89 17.41 15.88 0.63
C ARG A 89 16.00 16.43 0.41
N GLU A 90 15.93 17.62 -0.12
CA GLU A 90 14.68 18.21 -0.60
C GLU A 90 14.18 17.49 -1.87
N VAL A 91 12.95 16.99 -1.82
CA VAL A 91 12.34 16.22 -2.90
C VAL A 91 11.45 17.08 -3.77
N LEU A 92 10.66 17.99 -3.18
CA LEU A 92 9.83 18.94 -3.90
C LEU A 92 10.21 20.37 -3.51
N LYS A 93 10.37 21.23 -4.55
CA LYS A 93 10.87 22.60 -4.42
C LYS A 93 9.83 23.59 -4.98
N LYS A 94 8.97 24.14 -4.11
CA LYS A 94 7.92 25.11 -4.47
C LYS A 94 6.99 24.62 -5.59
N VAL A 95 6.53 23.39 -5.49
CA VAL A 95 5.59 22.81 -6.46
C VAL A 95 4.24 23.49 -6.36
N SER A 96 3.73 23.94 -7.50
CA SER A 96 2.39 24.55 -7.62
C SER A 96 1.71 24.00 -8.86
N PHE A 97 0.50 23.49 -8.70
CA PHE A 97 -0.38 23.09 -9.80
C PHE A 97 -1.83 23.01 -9.30
N LYS A 98 -2.76 22.96 -10.24
CA LYS A 98 -4.18 22.86 -9.96
C LYS A 98 -4.80 21.76 -10.83
N LEU A 99 -5.65 20.94 -10.23
CA LEU A 99 -6.51 19.96 -10.88
C LEU A 99 -7.94 20.46 -10.79
N GLU A 100 -8.56 20.72 -11.93
CA GLU A 100 -9.96 21.10 -12.03
C GLU A 100 -10.89 19.87 -12.08
N PRO A 101 -12.17 20.03 -11.74
CA PRO A 101 -13.15 18.95 -11.84
C PRO A 101 -13.21 18.34 -13.25
N GLY A 102 -13.09 17.00 -13.33
CA GLY A 102 -13.09 16.26 -14.58
C GLY A 102 -11.78 16.30 -15.37
N GLU A 103 -10.81 17.10 -14.97
CA GLU A 103 -9.54 17.26 -15.68
C GLU A 103 -8.65 15.99 -15.57
N LYS A 104 -7.97 15.63 -16.65
CA LYS A 104 -6.98 14.54 -16.73
C LYS A 104 -5.58 15.13 -16.80
N VAL A 105 -4.81 14.93 -15.75
CA VAL A 105 -3.45 15.44 -15.62
C VAL A 105 -2.44 14.30 -15.64
N ALA A 106 -1.44 14.38 -16.52
CA ALA A 106 -0.30 13.48 -16.47
C ALA A 106 0.89 14.15 -15.74
N ILE A 107 1.55 13.41 -14.88
CA ILE A 107 2.80 13.82 -14.22
C ILE A 107 3.90 12.88 -14.66
N ILE A 108 4.89 13.43 -15.38
CA ILE A 108 6.00 12.67 -15.96
C ILE A 108 7.33 13.06 -15.30
N GLY A 109 8.34 12.22 -15.46
CA GLY A 109 9.70 12.47 -14.95
C GLY A 109 10.47 11.19 -14.67
N LYS A 110 11.76 11.32 -14.40
CA LYS A 110 12.65 10.18 -14.08
C LYS A 110 12.26 9.51 -12.76
N ASN A 111 12.65 8.24 -12.58
CA ASN A 111 12.47 7.56 -11.30
C ASN A 111 13.21 8.32 -10.18
N GLY A 112 12.53 8.46 -9.03
CA GLY A 112 13.06 9.22 -7.89
C GLY A 112 13.01 10.75 -8.03
N SER A 113 12.29 11.30 -9.03
CA SER A 113 12.14 12.75 -9.19
C SER A 113 11.13 13.40 -8.25
N GLY A 114 10.34 12.62 -7.50
CA GLY A 114 9.32 13.13 -6.57
C GLY A 114 7.87 12.99 -7.06
N LYS A 115 7.61 12.25 -8.14
CA LYS A 115 6.24 12.07 -8.67
C LYS A 115 5.29 11.43 -7.66
N SER A 116 5.65 10.26 -7.10
CA SER A 116 4.82 9.56 -6.11
C SER A 116 4.67 10.37 -4.82
N THR A 117 5.68 11.17 -4.46
CA THR A 117 5.62 12.10 -3.32
C THR A 117 4.47 13.11 -3.44
N ILE A 118 4.14 13.55 -4.67
CA ILE A 118 2.98 14.41 -4.91
C ILE A 118 1.69 13.71 -4.49
N LEU A 119 1.51 12.42 -4.83
CA LEU A 119 0.32 11.65 -4.42
C LEU A 119 0.31 11.37 -2.92
N GLU A 120 1.47 11.08 -2.33
CA GLU A 120 1.58 10.84 -0.88
C GLU A 120 1.20 12.07 -0.06
N LEU A 121 1.63 13.25 -0.49
CA LEU A 121 1.22 14.53 0.10
C LEU A 121 -0.27 14.81 -0.12
N LEU A 122 -0.77 14.54 -1.33
CA LEU A 122 -2.19 14.70 -1.64
C LEU A 122 -3.06 13.79 -0.78
N LEU A 123 -2.64 12.56 -0.50
CA LEU A 123 -3.33 11.60 0.37
C LEU A 123 -3.09 11.86 1.87
N ARG A 124 -2.31 12.90 2.21
CA ARG A 124 -1.90 13.24 3.58
C ARG A 124 -1.21 12.07 4.30
N PHE A 125 -0.38 11.30 3.61
CA PHE A 125 0.57 10.39 4.27
C PHE A 125 1.74 11.16 4.87
N TYR A 126 2.04 12.34 4.28
CA TYR A 126 3.00 13.31 4.79
C TYR A 126 2.39 14.72 4.74
N GLU A 127 2.97 15.62 5.50
CA GLU A 127 2.63 17.05 5.49
C GLU A 127 3.75 17.85 4.81
N PRO A 128 3.42 18.87 4.00
CA PRO A 128 4.43 19.75 3.43
C PRO A 128 5.11 20.57 4.53
N GLU A 129 6.41 20.86 4.33
CA GLU A 129 7.17 21.74 5.22
C GLU A 129 6.83 23.22 5.01
N GLU A 130 6.68 23.60 3.73
CA GLU A 130 6.24 24.93 3.33
C GLU A 130 5.16 24.81 2.26
N GLY A 131 4.35 25.89 2.14
CA GLY A 131 3.22 25.90 1.22
C GLY A 131 2.00 25.18 1.79
N GLU A 132 1.01 25.00 0.94
CA GLU A 132 -0.27 24.39 1.33
C GLU A 132 -0.87 23.57 0.19
N ILE A 133 -1.71 22.61 0.57
CA ILE A 133 -2.52 21.83 -0.36
C ILE A 133 -3.97 22.10 -0.01
N LEU A 134 -4.74 22.49 -1.02
CA LEU A 134 -6.13 22.89 -0.86
C LEU A 134 -7.07 21.91 -1.59
N CYS A 135 -8.23 21.71 -1.00
CA CYS A 135 -9.37 21.01 -1.58
C CYS A 135 -10.57 21.98 -1.54
N ASN A 136 -11.07 22.40 -2.69
CA ASN A 136 -12.11 23.44 -2.83
C ASN A 136 -11.78 24.73 -2.08
N GLY A 137 -10.52 25.15 -2.10
CA GLY A 137 -10.03 26.35 -1.41
C GLY A 137 -9.73 26.18 0.08
N GLU A 138 -10.06 25.04 0.68
CA GLU A 138 -9.80 24.74 2.08
C GLU A 138 -8.52 23.92 2.24
N ASN A 139 -7.70 24.25 3.23
CA ASN A 139 -6.50 23.49 3.51
C ASN A 139 -6.87 22.06 3.94
N ILE A 140 -6.27 21.06 3.29
CA ILE A 140 -6.59 19.63 3.55
C ILE A 140 -6.34 19.21 5.00
N LYS A 141 -5.51 19.95 5.76
CA LYS A 141 -5.24 19.67 7.17
C LYS A 141 -6.45 19.85 8.07
N VAL A 142 -7.37 20.76 7.74
CA VAL A 142 -8.57 21.02 8.54
C VAL A 142 -9.72 20.07 8.21
N LEU A 143 -9.61 19.32 7.11
CA LEU A 143 -10.63 18.39 6.66
C LEU A 143 -10.61 17.09 7.47
N LYS A 144 -11.78 16.49 7.65
CA LYS A 144 -11.90 15.16 8.27
C LYS A 144 -11.26 14.12 7.36
N LEU A 145 -10.20 13.49 7.85
CA LEU A 145 -9.28 12.67 7.06
C LEU A 145 -9.98 11.52 6.32
N SER A 146 -10.89 10.81 6.98
CA SER A 146 -11.63 9.70 6.37
C SER A 146 -12.54 10.15 5.22
N GLU A 147 -13.19 11.31 5.36
CA GLU A 147 -14.05 11.88 4.32
C GLU A 147 -13.19 12.42 3.16
N TYR A 148 -12.10 13.10 3.45
CA TYR A 148 -11.15 13.56 2.45
C TYR A 148 -10.56 12.40 1.64
N ARG A 149 -10.04 11.36 2.28
CA ARG A 149 -9.49 10.17 1.59
C ARG A 149 -10.55 9.38 0.82
N SER A 150 -11.82 9.51 1.16
CA SER A 150 -12.91 8.90 0.39
C SER A 150 -13.11 9.50 -1.00
N LEU A 151 -12.58 10.72 -1.24
CA LEU A 151 -12.58 11.38 -2.56
C LEU A 151 -11.64 10.70 -3.56
N PHE A 152 -10.74 9.84 -3.13
CA PHE A 152 -9.70 9.27 -3.98
C PHE A 152 -9.86 7.77 -4.16
N SER A 153 -9.70 7.28 -5.39
CA SER A 153 -9.39 5.90 -5.71
C SER A 153 -7.93 5.82 -6.18
N VAL A 154 -7.18 4.87 -5.68
CA VAL A 154 -5.72 4.77 -5.94
C VAL A 154 -5.41 3.45 -6.62
N VAL A 155 -4.68 3.54 -7.74
CA VAL A 155 -4.05 2.41 -8.43
C VAL A 155 -2.55 2.60 -8.32
N SER A 156 -1.91 1.94 -7.38
CA SER A 156 -0.47 2.05 -7.16
C SER A 156 0.30 0.95 -7.88
N GLN A 157 1.58 1.19 -8.12
CA GLN A 157 2.50 0.24 -8.75
C GLN A 157 2.59 -1.09 -7.98
N LYS A 158 2.57 -1.01 -6.64
CA LYS A 158 2.65 -2.16 -5.73
C LYS A 158 1.35 -2.29 -4.94
N SER A 159 0.25 -2.53 -5.63
CA SER A 159 -1.01 -2.79 -4.95
C SER A 159 -1.08 -4.23 -4.47
N ALA A 160 -1.19 -4.42 -3.17
CA ALA A 160 -1.35 -5.74 -2.57
C ALA A 160 -2.69 -6.38 -2.97
N LEU A 161 -2.65 -7.67 -3.26
CA LEU A 161 -3.82 -8.51 -3.36
C LEU A 161 -3.91 -9.38 -2.09
N PHE A 162 -5.13 -9.60 -1.62
CA PHE A 162 -5.38 -10.36 -0.40
C PHE A 162 -5.67 -11.82 -0.71
N LEU A 163 -5.41 -12.70 0.25
CA LEU A 163 -5.89 -14.08 0.18
C LEU A 163 -7.41 -14.08 0.02
N GLY A 164 -7.90 -14.82 -0.98
CA GLY A 164 -9.31 -14.88 -1.31
C GLY A 164 -9.56 -15.02 -2.79
N ASP A 165 -10.80 -14.90 -3.19
CA ASP A 165 -11.20 -14.96 -4.58
C ASP A 165 -11.11 -13.59 -5.29
N ILE A 166 -11.37 -13.60 -6.60
CA ILE A 166 -11.31 -12.41 -7.45
C ILE A 166 -12.32 -11.35 -6.99
N VAL A 167 -13.55 -11.76 -6.64
CA VAL A 167 -14.58 -10.82 -6.18
C VAL A 167 -14.21 -10.18 -4.85
N GLN A 168 -13.73 -10.97 -3.89
CA GLN A 168 -13.28 -10.48 -2.59
C GLN A 168 -12.14 -9.46 -2.73
N ASN A 169 -11.29 -9.65 -3.73
CA ASN A 169 -10.22 -8.69 -4.02
C ASN A 169 -10.68 -7.41 -4.70
N ILE A 170 -11.81 -7.42 -5.40
CA ILE A 170 -12.38 -6.22 -6.03
C ILE A 170 -13.30 -5.49 -5.04
N ASP A 171 -14.21 -6.22 -4.41
CA ASP A 171 -15.17 -5.72 -3.42
C ASP A 171 -14.73 -6.06 -2.00
N LEU A 172 -13.81 -5.24 -1.47
CA LEU A 172 -13.23 -5.45 -0.14
C LEU A 172 -14.27 -5.29 1.00
N GLU A 173 -15.36 -4.58 0.75
CA GLU A 173 -16.42 -4.35 1.73
C GLU A 173 -17.56 -5.37 1.62
N GLY A 174 -17.62 -6.12 0.52
CA GLY A 174 -18.71 -7.08 0.25
C GLY A 174 -20.08 -6.44 0.03
N LYS A 175 -20.11 -5.18 -0.43
CA LYS A 175 -21.34 -4.37 -0.53
C LYS A 175 -21.78 -4.07 -1.96
N ALA A 176 -20.98 -4.44 -2.96
CA ALA A 176 -21.30 -4.14 -4.34
C ALA A 176 -22.49 -4.96 -4.81
N ASP A 177 -23.42 -4.30 -5.47
CA ASP A 177 -24.46 -5.03 -6.20
C ASP A 177 -23.87 -5.75 -7.42
N ARG A 178 -24.57 -6.80 -7.86
CA ARG A 178 -24.11 -7.67 -8.95
C ARG A 178 -24.00 -6.93 -10.28
N GLN A 179 -24.82 -5.92 -10.50
CA GLN A 179 -24.82 -5.16 -11.75
C GLN A 179 -23.57 -4.28 -11.83
N LYS A 180 -23.27 -3.52 -10.75
CA LYS A 180 -22.07 -2.68 -10.65
C LYS A 180 -20.79 -3.54 -10.74
N LEU A 181 -20.76 -4.69 -10.06
CA LEU A 181 -19.64 -5.62 -10.14
C LEU A 181 -19.40 -6.10 -11.58
N ASN A 182 -20.44 -6.54 -12.29
CA ASN A 182 -20.34 -6.98 -13.68
C ASN A 182 -19.86 -5.87 -14.62
N GLU A 183 -20.30 -4.65 -14.40
CA GLU A 183 -19.85 -3.48 -15.17
C GLU A 183 -18.35 -3.23 -14.94
N VAL A 184 -17.92 -3.24 -13.69
CA VAL A 184 -16.50 -3.05 -13.31
C VAL A 184 -15.61 -4.17 -13.88
N LEU A 185 -16.05 -5.43 -13.80
CA LEU A 185 -15.33 -6.56 -14.40
C LEU A 185 -15.16 -6.39 -15.91
N ARG A 186 -16.16 -5.84 -16.58
CA ARG A 186 -16.11 -5.53 -18.01
C ARG A 186 -15.15 -4.37 -18.29
N LYS A 187 -15.34 -3.22 -17.61
CA LYS A 187 -14.56 -2.00 -17.78
C LYS A 187 -13.07 -2.17 -17.44
N SER A 188 -12.74 -2.99 -16.46
CA SER A 188 -11.35 -3.28 -16.09
C SER A 188 -10.66 -4.32 -16.98
N GLY A 189 -11.41 -4.99 -17.87
CA GLY A 189 -10.92 -6.09 -18.69
C GLY A 189 -10.69 -7.41 -17.92
N VAL A 190 -11.06 -7.47 -16.64
CA VAL A 190 -11.00 -8.70 -15.81
C VAL A 190 -11.85 -9.80 -16.44
N LYS A 191 -13.05 -9.46 -16.95
CA LYS A 191 -13.99 -10.41 -17.55
C LYS A 191 -13.38 -11.23 -18.70
N LYS A 192 -12.41 -10.68 -19.43
CA LYS A 192 -11.77 -11.37 -20.57
C LYS A 192 -10.98 -12.60 -20.10
N TYR A 193 -10.21 -12.50 -19.01
CA TYR A 193 -9.40 -13.63 -18.54
C TYR A 193 -10.12 -14.57 -17.58
N LEU A 194 -11.24 -14.14 -17.00
CA LEU A 194 -12.07 -15.02 -16.15
C LEU A 194 -12.53 -16.28 -16.88
N GLN A 195 -12.69 -16.22 -18.20
CA GLN A 195 -13.16 -17.35 -19.00
C GLN A 195 -12.22 -18.58 -18.95
N ARG A 196 -10.93 -18.37 -18.65
CA ARG A 196 -9.96 -19.47 -18.53
C ARG A 196 -10.02 -20.20 -17.19
N PHE A 197 -10.70 -19.63 -16.18
CA PHE A 197 -10.81 -20.24 -14.86
C PHE A 197 -12.16 -20.94 -14.70
N PRO A 198 -12.16 -22.21 -14.23
CA PRO A 198 -13.40 -22.97 -14.03
C PRO A 198 -14.39 -22.31 -13.08
N GLU A 199 -13.88 -21.70 -12.00
CA GLU A 199 -14.68 -21.05 -10.96
C GLU A 199 -14.96 -19.57 -11.24
N LYS A 200 -14.47 -19.03 -12.38
CA LYS A 200 -14.65 -17.65 -12.81
C LYS A 200 -14.32 -16.65 -11.71
N GLU A 201 -15.29 -15.84 -11.29
CA GLU A 201 -15.13 -14.79 -10.28
C GLU A 201 -14.77 -15.32 -8.87
N LYS A 202 -15.10 -16.58 -8.59
CA LYS A 202 -14.81 -17.26 -7.32
C LYS A 202 -13.45 -17.96 -7.29
N THR A 203 -12.66 -17.81 -8.35
CA THR A 203 -11.32 -18.36 -8.43
C THR A 203 -10.43 -17.79 -7.34
N GLN A 204 -9.83 -18.66 -6.53
CA GLN A 204 -8.84 -18.28 -5.53
C GLN A 204 -7.56 -17.82 -6.22
N ILE A 205 -7.03 -16.65 -5.85
CA ILE A 205 -5.89 -16.07 -6.54
C ILE A 205 -4.53 -16.35 -5.88
N GLY A 206 -4.54 -17.01 -4.72
CA GLY A 206 -3.34 -17.28 -3.94
C GLY A 206 -2.82 -16.07 -3.17
N ASP A 207 -1.69 -16.23 -2.48
CA ASP A 207 -1.05 -15.17 -1.75
C ASP A 207 -0.49 -14.12 -2.73
N ASP A 208 -0.84 -12.86 -2.50
CA ASP A 208 -0.51 -11.72 -3.39
C ASP A 208 -0.82 -11.99 -4.88
N GLY A 209 -1.86 -12.79 -5.18
CA GLY A 209 -2.25 -13.11 -6.55
C GLY A 209 -1.26 -14.00 -7.31
N ALA A 210 -0.60 -14.93 -6.62
CA ALA A 210 0.45 -15.79 -7.17
C ALA A 210 0.02 -16.55 -8.45
N PHE A 211 -1.28 -16.82 -8.63
CA PHE A 211 -1.81 -17.53 -9.79
C PHE A 211 -2.16 -16.61 -10.98
N LEU A 212 -1.90 -15.31 -10.84
CA LEU A 212 -2.18 -14.30 -11.86
C LEU A 212 -0.89 -13.75 -12.47
N SER A 213 -0.94 -13.44 -13.77
CA SER A 213 0.13 -12.65 -14.40
C SER A 213 0.17 -11.22 -13.86
N GLY A 214 1.28 -10.52 -14.04
CA GLY A 214 1.41 -9.12 -13.62
C GLY A 214 0.30 -8.21 -14.17
N GLY A 215 -0.02 -8.34 -15.46
CA GLY A 215 -1.09 -7.58 -16.09
C GLY A 215 -2.49 -7.92 -15.57
N GLU A 216 -2.74 -9.18 -15.17
CA GLU A 216 -4.03 -9.57 -14.58
C GLU A 216 -4.18 -9.04 -13.16
N ARG A 217 -3.11 -9.08 -12.35
CA ARG A 217 -3.08 -8.44 -11.03
C ARG A 217 -3.42 -6.96 -11.14
N GLN A 218 -2.79 -6.26 -12.09
CA GLN A 218 -3.04 -4.83 -12.30
C GLN A 218 -4.50 -4.55 -12.70
N LYS A 219 -5.10 -5.39 -13.57
CA LYS A 219 -6.53 -5.27 -13.94
C LYS A 219 -7.44 -5.43 -12.74
N LEU A 220 -7.11 -6.31 -11.77
CA LEU A 220 -7.86 -6.43 -10.52
C LEU A 220 -7.77 -5.16 -9.67
N VAL A 221 -6.59 -4.56 -9.59
CA VAL A 221 -6.40 -3.30 -8.85
C VAL A 221 -7.17 -2.16 -9.49
N VAL A 222 -7.16 -2.09 -10.83
CA VAL A 222 -8.00 -1.13 -11.58
C VAL A 222 -9.48 -1.38 -11.31
N ALA A 223 -9.93 -2.65 -11.32
CA ALA A 223 -11.31 -3.01 -11.00
C ALA A 223 -11.71 -2.56 -9.59
N ARG A 224 -10.85 -2.77 -8.59
CA ARG A 224 -11.04 -2.30 -7.21
C ARG A 224 -11.21 -0.78 -7.16
N ALA A 225 -10.36 -0.05 -7.86
CA ALA A 225 -10.42 1.41 -7.91
C ALA A 225 -11.69 1.93 -8.62
N LEU A 226 -12.12 1.26 -9.70
CA LEU A 226 -13.37 1.57 -10.40
C LEU A 226 -14.60 1.28 -9.54
N LEU A 227 -14.57 0.19 -8.76
CA LEU A 227 -15.69 -0.17 -7.88
C LEU A 227 -15.89 0.85 -6.75
N LYS A 228 -14.80 1.37 -6.19
CA LYS A 228 -14.84 2.43 -5.17
C LYS A 228 -15.51 3.70 -5.68
N ASP A 229 -15.42 3.97 -6.98
CA ASP A 229 -16.14 5.02 -7.69
C ASP A 229 -15.90 6.45 -7.14
N ALA A 230 -14.71 6.71 -6.65
CA ALA A 230 -14.34 8.03 -6.12
C ALA A 230 -14.27 9.09 -7.24
N PRO A 231 -14.53 10.38 -6.92
CA PRO A 231 -14.49 11.45 -7.90
C PRO A 231 -13.09 11.73 -8.47
N VAL A 232 -12.03 11.38 -7.75
CA VAL A 232 -10.64 11.55 -8.17
C VAL A 232 -9.95 10.20 -8.27
N MET A 233 -9.34 9.90 -9.41
CA MET A 233 -8.58 8.69 -9.65
C MET A 233 -7.08 9.00 -9.69
N LEU A 234 -6.30 8.31 -8.87
CA LEU A 234 -4.85 8.46 -8.79
C LEU A 234 -4.19 7.18 -9.33
N PHE A 235 -3.35 7.33 -10.35
CA PHE A 235 -2.59 6.24 -10.94
C PHE A 235 -1.10 6.51 -10.72
N ASP A 236 -0.43 5.64 -9.96
CA ASP A 236 1.01 5.72 -9.72
C ASP A 236 1.71 4.59 -10.45
N GLU A 237 2.33 4.91 -11.60
CA GLU A 237 3.02 3.96 -12.49
C GLU A 237 2.18 2.71 -12.80
N ALA A 238 0.86 2.88 -12.87
CA ALA A 238 -0.10 1.79 -13.06
C ALA A 238 0.05 1.03 -14.39
N SER A 239 0.80 1.58 -15.33
CA SER A 239 1.14 0.97 -16.61
C SER A 239 2.38 0.08 -16.57
N SER A 240 3.14 0.08 -15.48
CA SER A 240 4.30 -0.79 -15.32
C SER A 240 3.88 -2.25 -15.23
N GLY A 241 4.33 -3.08 -16.17
CA GLY A 241 3.95 -4.51 -16.25
C GLY A 241 2.73 -4.82 -17.12
N PHE A 242 2.13 -3.83 -17.75
CA PHE A 242 1.17 -4.04 -18.82
C PHE A 242 1.87 -4.33 -20.16
N ASP A 243 1.29 -5.25 -20.94
CA ASP A 243 1.57 -5.34 -22.36
C ASP A 243 0.98 -4.13 -23.11
N VAL A 244 1.31 -3.99 -24.39
CA VAL A 244 0.85 -2.86 -25.21
C VAL A 244 -0.67 -2.76 -25.23
N GLU A 245 -1.37 -3.90 -25.34
CA GLU A 245 -2.84 -3.94 -25.41
C GLU A 245 -3.48 -3.51 -24.08
N ALA A 246 -2.95 -3.98 -22.94
CA ALA A 246 -3.43 -3.61 -21.63
C ALA A 246 -3.20 -2.12 -21.33
N ASN A 247 -2.07 -1.59 -21.79
CA ASN A 247 -1.75 -0.17 -21.68
C ASN A 247 -2.73 0.69 -22.50
N GLU A 248 -3.00 0.31 -23.74
CA GLU A 248 -4.00 1.00 -24.56
C GLU A 248 -5.37 0.99 -23.92
N TYR A 249 -5.74 -0.14 -23.34
CA TYR A 249 -7.00 -0.28 -22.65
C TYR A 249 -7.09 0.63 -21.40
N LEU A 250 -6.01 0.74 -20.62
CA LEU A 250 -5.95 1.64 -19.46
C LEU A 250 -6.14 3.11 -19.88
N TYR A 251 -5.41 3.56 -20.90
CA TYR A 251 -5.58 4.93 -21.42
C TYR A 251 -7.02 5.17 -21.90
N LYS A 252 -7.64 4.20 -22.58
CA LYS A 252 -9.03 4.28 -23.00
C LYS A 252 -9.99 4.43 -21.81
N ILE A 253 -9.80 3.64 -20.76
CA ILE A 253 -10.59 3.77 -19.52
C ILE A 253 -10.48 5.19 -18.97
N ILE A 254 -9.27 5.72 -18.85
CA ILE A 254 -8.98 7.02 -18.25
C ILE A 254 -9.61 8.15 -19.06
N THR A 255 -9.51 8.10 -20.39
CA THR A 255 -9.87 9.24 -21.25
C THR A 255 -11.29 9.19 -21.78
N GLU A 256 -11.85 7.98 -21.99
CA GLU A 256 -13.14 7.83 -22.67
C GLU A 256 -14.25 7.32 -21.74
N GLU A 257 -13.94 6.40 -20.78
CA GLU A 257 -14.98 5.77 -19.97
C GLU A 257 -15.23 6.48 -18.63
N MET A 258 -14.43 7.50 -18.30
CA MET A 258 -14.54 8.26 -17.04
C MET A 258 -14.49 9.79 -17.29
N PRO A 259 -15.36 10.36 -18.16
CA PRO A 259 -15.27 11.77 -18.54
C PRO A 259 -15.44 12.73 -17.37
N GLU A 260 -16.27 12.39 -16.38
CA GLU A 260 -16.61 13.25 -15.25
C GLU A 260 -15.61 13.18 -14.09
N LYS A 261 -14.71 12.19 -14.10
CA LYS A 261 -13.73 12.00 -13.00
C LYS A 261 -12.46 12.79 -13.25
N SER A 262 -11.95 13.41 -12.22
CA SER A 262 -10.60 13.98 -12.25
C SER A 262 -9.56 12.87 -12.17
N VAL A 263 -8.45 12.99 -12.90
CA VAL A 263 -7.40 11.97 -12.92
C VAL A 263 -6.02 12.61 -12.75
N ILE A 264 -5.20 12.04 -11.88
CA ILE A 264 -3.76 12.25 -11.85
C ILE A 264 -3.09 10.94 -12.26
N PHE A 265 -2.36 10.97 -13.36
CA PHE A 265 -1.66 9.81 -13.91
C PHE A 265 -0.16 10.02 -13.87
N ILE A 266 0.52 9.29 -12.99
CA ILE A 266 1.98 9.29 -12.91
C ILE A 266 2.53 8.22 -13.83
N THR A 267 3.46 8.62 -14.71
CA THR A 267 4.15 7.69 -15.61
C THR A 267 5.58 8.16 -15.90
N HIS A 268 6.44 7.22 -16.27
CA HIS A 268 7.74 7.51 -16.86
C HIS A 268 7.74 7.31 -18.39
N HIS A 269 6.60 6.91 -18.98
CA HIS A 269 6.39 6.80 -20.40
C HIS A 269 5.92 8.13 -20.98
N TYR A 270 6.44 8.49 -22.15
CA TYR A 270 6.16 9.77 -22.83
C TYR A 270 5.18 9.62 -24.00
N ASP A 271 4.70 8.41 -24.26
CA ASP A 271 3.71 8.10 -25.26
C ASP A 271 2.30 8.45 -24.80
N LYS A 272 1.45 8.85 -25.74
CA LYS A 272 0.00 9.17 -25.52
C LYS A 272 -0.28 10.30 -24.53
N LEU A 273 0.68 11.18 -24.28
CA LEU A 273 0.50 12.34 -23.41
C LEU A 273 -0.50 13.35 -23.99
N GLU A 274 -0.73 13.34 -25.31
CA GLU A 274 -1.75 14.14 -26.01
C GLU A 274 -3.18 13.83 -25.59
N LYS A 275 -3.39 12.72 -24.89
CA LYS A 275 -4.70 12.31 -24.35
C LYS A 275 -5.06 13.00 -23.02
N PHE A 276 -4.13 13.71 -22.42
CA PHE A 276 -4.31 14.41 -21.16
C PHE A 276 -4.52 15.90 -21.39
N ASP A 277 -5.33 16.55 -20.56
CA ASP A 277 -5.63 17.98 -20.63
C ASP A 277 -4.39 18.82 -20.28
N LYS A 278 -3.60 18.35 -19.28
CA LYS A 278 -2.33 18.95 -18.89
C LYS A 278 -1.27 17.88 -18.64
N VAL A 279 -0.04 18.24 -18.94
CA VAL A 279 1.13 17.41 -18.65
C VAL A 279 2.13 18.23 -17.86
N TYR A 280 2.56 17.69 -16.73
CA TYR A 280 3.60 18.27 -15.88
C TYR A 280 4.85 17.40 -15.87
N LEU A 281 6.01 18.03 -16.03
CA LEU A 281 7.32 17.39 -15.87
C LEU A 281 7.88 17.69 -14.48
N VAL A 282 8.20 16.63 -13.73
CA VAL A 282 8.95 16.74 -12.47
C VAL A 282 10.43 16.52 -12.77
N LYS A 283 11.22 17.58 -12.56
CA LYS A 283 12.67 17.54 -12.74
C LYS A 283 13.36 18.32 -11.62
N ASP A 284 14.34 17.68 -10.97
CA ASP A 284 15.15 18.28 -9.90
C ASP A 284 14.34 18.89 -8.75
N GLY A 285 13.15 18.32 -8.47
CA GLY A 285 12.21 18.76 -7.45
C GLY A 285 11.27 19.90 -7.88
N PHE A 286 11.38 20.39 -9.11
CA PHE A 286 10.47 21.39 -9.68
C PHE A 286 9.42 20.73 -10.56
N LEU A 287 8.22 21.33 -10.58
CA LEU A 287 7.13 20.93 -11.46
C LEU A 287 6.94 22.01 -12.54
N THR A 288 6.96 21.61 -13.79
CA THR A 288 6.78 22.53 -14.93
C THR A 288 5.73 21.97 -15.87
N GLU A 289 4.76 22.79 -16.26
CA GLU A 289 3.78 22.42 -17.27
C GLU A 289 4.44 22.34 -18.66
N VAL A 290 4.18 21.24 -19.36
CA VAL A 290 4.75 20.97 -20.69
C VAL A 290 3.63 20.97 -21.71
N ARG A 291 3.76 21.76 -22.77
CA ARG A 291 2.79 21.74 -23.86
C ARG A 291 2.91 20.45 -24.69
N THR A 292 1.83 19.72 -24.83
CA THR A 292 1.74 18.43 -25.52
C THR A 292 2.00 18.45 -27.05
N GLY A 293 2.56 19.52 -27.60
CA GLY A 293 2.78 19.69 -29.04
C GLY A 293 4.24 19.68 -29.51
N LYS A 294 5.23 19.44 -28.63
CA LYS A 294 6.66 19.52 -28.97
C LYS A 294 7.53 18.57 -28.14
N MET A 295 7.23 17.29 -28.17
CA MET A 295 8.22 16.25 -27.78
C MET A 295 8.40 15.27 -28.94
#